data_305ad74e2957470c8eb4f3989fc8b516
#
_entry.id   305ad74e2957470c8eb4f3989fc8b516
#
_cell.length_a   1.000
_cell.length_b   1.000
_cell.length_c   1.000
_cell.angle_alpha   90.00
_cell.angle_beta   90.00
_cell.angle_gamma   90.00
#
_symmetry.space_group_name_H-M   'P 1'
#
loop_
_entity.id
_entity.type
_entity.pdbx_description
1 polymer ?
#
loop_
_entity_poly.entity_id
_entity_poly.type
_entity_poly.pdbx_seq_one_letter_code
_entity_poly.pdbx_strand_id
1 'polypeptide(L)'
;MRLTALMVAALAALSFTPCAQAEAIVVTAARMVDVLAGREVERPQIVITDGRITSVGRQGDPVPTDAKRADLGDRTLLPGLIDMHVHLTTDPRFGGYRKLEFTDSFWMTVGVANARKTLEAGFTTVRNVGSRNYDDVGLKQGIERGYIVGPRIVPATYAIGSTGGHCDATQFPPSITTPTTQIANSPDEYRALVRKVHKYGAELIKVCMTGGVMSKGDSVGAQQVSLDEIKSIVDEAHRLGLRVAVHAHGTDGINDALRAGVDTIEHASLANTESFRLAKQHGAWFDMDIYNDDYTLAEGEKNGMFAESLAKEKMIGLAQRQTFRAAHAAGVKMLFGTDAGVYPHGRNALQFAKMVEWGMTPMEAIQAATKNAAEALDRSADVGAIAPGRYADLIAVDGDPLQDIRRLETVAVVMKGGEFVKGGAR
;
A
#
# COMPACT_ATOMS: atom_id res chain seq x y z
N MET A 1 10.90 85.35 -1.83
CA MET A 1 11.38 84.01 -2.25
C MET A 1 10.28 83.03 -1.96
N ARG A 2 9.55 82.63 -2.96
CA ARG A 2 8.47 81.57 -2.85
C ARG A 2 9.02 80.30 -3.46
N LEU A 3 9.18 79.22 -2.64
CA LEU A 3 9.47 77.87 -3.11
C LEU A 3 8.15 77.16 -3.49
N THR A 4 8.04 76.79 -4.74
CA THR A 4 7.00 75.94 -5.27
C THR A 4 7.44 74.50 -5.19
N ALA A 5 6.77 73.71 -4.39
CA ALA A 5 7.00 72.24 -4.31
C ALA A 5 6.20 71.53 -5.40
N LEU A 6 6.88 70.84 -6.32
CA LEU A 6 6.26 69.90 -7.28
C LEU A 6 6.01 68.58 -6.58
N MET A 7 4.73 68.19 -6.47
CA MET A 7 4.34 66.80 -6.16
C MET A 7 4.35 65.98 -7.44
N VAL A 8 5.22 64.95 -7.51
CA VAL A 8 5.20 63.92 -8.54
C VAL A 8 4.36 62.79 -8.02
N ALA A 9 3.17 62.60 -8.60
CA ALA A 9 2.29 61.46 -8.36
C ALA A 9 2.81 60.27 -9.19
N ALA A 10 3.40 59.25 -8.52
CA ALA A 10 3.75 57.98 -9.15
C ALA A 10 2.50 57.09 -9.22
N LEU A 11 1.91 56.89 -10.41
CA LEU A 11 0.92 55.86 -10.67
C LEU A 11 1.62 54.50 -10.67
N ALA A 12 1.40 53.69 -9.63
CA ALA A 12 1.75 52.27 -9.62
C ALA A 12 0.77 51.51 -10.53
N ALA A 13 1.21 51.14 -11.71
CA ALA A 13 0.49 50.21 -12.56
C ALA A 13 0.54 48.81 -11.89
N LEU A 14 -0.57 48.37 -11.29
CA LEU A 14 -0.76 47.00 -10.86
C LEU A 14 -0.84 46.11 -12.12
N SER A 15 0.26 45.46 -12.44
CA SER A 15 0.32 44.41 -13.45
C SER A 15 -0.44 43.22 -12.91
N PHE A 16 -1.70 43.01 -13.33
CA PHE A 16 -2.39 41.75 -13.20
C PHE A 16 -1.68 40.75 -14.09
N THR A 17 -0.78 39.92 -13.53
CA THR A 17 -0.37 38.68 -14.18
C THR A 17 -1.63 37.82 -14.33
N PRO A 18 -2.02 37.41 -15.55
CA PRO A 18 -3.11 36.47 -15.71
C PRO A 18 -2.72 35.21 -14.97
N CYS A 19 -3.53 34.80 -14.01
CA CYS A 19 -3.42 33.48 -13.39
C CYS A 19 -3.47 32.47 -14.54
N ALA A 20 -2.41 31.71 -14.76
CA ALA A 20 -2.40 30.66 -15.76
C ALA A 20 -3.61 29.77 -15.47
N GLN A 21 -4.57 29.76 -16.40
CA GLN A 21 -5.78 28.95 -16.25
C GLN A 21 -5.33 27.50 -16.21
N ALA A 22 -5.67 26.80 -15.11
CA ALA A 22 -5.30 25.42 -14.91
C ALA A 22 -5.82 24.57 -16.08
N GLU A 23 -4.92 23.86 -16.74
CA GLU A 23 -5.24 23.07 -17.93
C GLU A 23 -6.14 21.90 -17.55
N ALA A 24 -7.38 21.90 -18.03
CA ALA A 24 -8.32 20.82 -17.78
C ALA A 24 -8.03 19.64 -18.73
N ILE A 25 -8.18 18.41 -18.21
CA ILE A 25 -8.10 17.18 -19.00
C ILE A 25 -9.44 16.46 -18.89
N VAL A 26 -9.97 16.02 -20.04
CA VAL A 26 -11.18 15.19 -20.11
C VAL A 26 -10.78 13.78 -20.51
N VAL A 27 -10.98 12.81 -19.63
CA VAL A 27 -10.74 11.40 -19.89
C VAL A 27 -12.07 10.71 -20.19
N THR A 28 -12.13 9.94 -21.30
CA THR A 28 -13.27 9.11 -21.69
C THR A 28 -12.85 7.67 -21.90
N ALA A 29 -13.78 6.72 -21.69
CA ALA A 29 -13.60 5.30 -21.94
C ALA A 29 -14.95 4.65 -22.26
N ALA A 30 -14.95 3.40 -22.71
CA ALA A 30 -16.20 2.68 -22.92
C ALA A 30 -16.92 2.37 -21.60
N ARG A 31 -16.18 2.01 -20.57
CA ARG A 31 -16.71 1.56 -19.26
C ARG A 31 -15.90 2.13 -18.10
N MET A 32 -16.52 2.18 -16.93
CA MET A 32 -15.87 2.52 -15.65
C MET A 32 -16.40 1.62 -14.54
N VAL A 33 -15.54 1.11 -13.69
CA VAL A 33 -15.94 0.46 -12.44
C VAL A 33 -16.16 1.53 -11.37
N ASP A 34 -17.40 1.78 -11.01
CA ASP A 34 -17.77 2.61 -9.86
C ASP A 34 -17.70 1.76 -8.59
N VAL A 35 -16.56 1.81 -7.93
CA VAL A 35 -16.29 1.03 -6.71
C VAL A 35 -17.11 1.47 -5.51
N LEU A 36 -17.61 2.74 -5.50
CA LEU A 36 -18.46 3.25 -4.42
C LEU A 36 -19.87 2.68 -4.55
N ALA A 37 -20.44 2.71 -5.77
CA ALA A 37 -21.76 2.17 -6.04
C ALA A 37 -21.77 0.64 -6.26
N GLY A 38 -20.59 0.02 -6.43
CA GLY A 38 -20.46 -1.41 -6.68
C GLY A 38 -21.02 -1.87 -8.03
N ARG A 39 -20.86 -1.06 -9.09
CA ARG A 39 -21.42 -1.33 -10.42
C ARG A 39 -20.55 -0.79 -11.54
N GLU A 40 -20.80 -1.26 -12.76
CA GLU A 40 -20.26 -0.68 -13.98
C GLU A 40 -21.06 0.56 -14.40
N VAL A 41 -20.37 1.53 -15.02
CA VAL A 41 -20.92 2.73 -15.64
C VAL A 41 -20.46 2.78 -17.08
N GLU A 42 -21.41 2.86 -18.01
CA GLU A 42 -21.12 2.99 -19.43
C GLU A 42 -20.79 4.44 -19.84
N ARG A 43 -19.83 4.56 -20.78
CA ARG A 43 -19.44 5.82 -21.41
C ARG A 43 -19.12 6.95 -20.41
N PRO A 44 -18.25 6.69 -19.43
CA PRO A 44 -17.88 7.70 -18.44
C PRO A 44 -17.12 8.86 -19.11
N GLN A 45 -17.23 10.05 -18.48
CA GLN A 45 -16.46 11.23 -18.81
C GLN A 45 -15.95 11.86 -17.51
N ILE A 46 -14.65 11.94 -17.36
CA ILE A 46 -13.98 12.43 -16.15
C ILE A 46 -13.30 13.75 -16.50
N VAL A 47 -13.62 14.81 -15.78
CA VAL A 47 -12.94 16.11 -15.91
C VAL A 47 -11.94 16.25 -14.76
N ILE A 48 -10.72 16.62 -15.12
CA ILE A 48 -9.57 16.73 -14.21
C ILE A 48 -9.01 18.14 -14.34
N THR A 49 -8.73 18.79 -13.21
CA THR A 49 -8.07 20.10 -13.14
C THR A 49 -7.09 20.08 -11.97
N ASP A 50 -5.87 20.56 -12.15
CA ASP A 50 -4.82 20.59 -11.12
C ASP A 50 -4.58 19.23 -10.44
N GLY A 51 -4.61 18.16 -11.25
CA GLY A 51 -4.37 16.81 -10.76
C GLY A 51 -5.49 16.19 -9.93
N ARG A 52 -6.65 16.88 -9.84
CA ARG A 52 -7.83 16.39 -9.12
C ARG A 52 -9.03 16.24 -10.05
N ILE A 53 -9.87 15.26 -9.73
CA ILE A 53 -11.16 15.04 -10.41
C ILE A 53 -12.11 16.17 -10.01
N THR A 54 -12.62 16.91 -10.98
CA THR A 54 -13.58 17.99 -10.75
C THR A 54 -15.02 17.57 -11.05
N SER A 55 -15.21 16.68 -12.04
CA SER A 55 -16.51 16.06 -12.29
C SER A 55 -16.41 14.65 -12.84
N VAL A 56 -17.44 13.87 -12.59
CA VAL A 56 -17.67 12.52 -13.13
C VAL A 56 -19.06 12.53 -13.76
N GLY A 57 -19.13 12.33 -15.06
CA GLY A 57 -20.34 12.37 -15.84
C GLY A 57 -20.35 11.34 -16.95
N ARG A 58 -21.15 11.57 -18.00
CA ARG A 58 -21.26 10.73 -19.18
C ARG A 58 -20.76 11.47 -20.43
N GLN A 59 -20.28 10.74 -21.41
CA GLN A 59 -19.86 11.31 -22.69
C GLN A 59 -21.01 12.10 -23.31
N GLY A 60 -20.73 13.38 -23.59
CA GLY A 60 -21.70 14.35 -24.09
C GLY A 60 -22.11 15.42 -23.07
N ASP A 61 -21.77 15.22 -21.78
CA ASP A 61 -21.96 16.25 -20.77
C ASP A 61 -21.06 17.47 -21.07
N PRO A 62 -21.44 18.68 -20.67
CA PRO A 62 -20.64 19.88 -20.88
C PRO A 62 -19.27 19.78 -20.18
N VAL A 63 -18.21 20.19 -20.89
CA VAL A 63 -16.83 20.25 -20.39
C VAL A 63 -16.19 21.59 -20.74
N PRO A 64 -15.10 22.00 -20.07
CA PRO A 64 -14.34 23.18 -20.47
C PRO A 64 -13.95 23.13 -21.96
N THR A 65 -14.11 24.23 -22.68
CA THR A 65 -13.92 24.28 -24.14
C THR A 65 -12.46 24.08 -24.57
N ASP A 66 -11.53 24.44 -23.71
CA ASP A 66 -10.07 24.37 -23.89
C ASP A 66 -9.45 23.11 -23.27
N ALA A 67 -10.26 22.18 -22.74
CA ALA A 67 -9.76 20.96 -22.12
C ALA A 67 -9.06 20.04 -23.12
N LYS A 68 -7.88 19.54 -22.75
CA LYS A 68 -7.26 18.42 -23.45
C LYS A 68 -8.14 17.18 -23.35
N ARG A 69 -8.20 16.40 -24.42
CA ARG A 69 -9.01 15.18 -24.47
C ARG A 69 -8.14 13.95 -24.54
N ALA A 70 -8.42 12.98 -23.70
CA ALA A 70 -7.80 11.66 -23.68
C ALA A 70 -8.90 10.59 -23.80
N ASP A 71 -9.11 10.12 -25.03
CA ASP A 71 -10.03 9.02 -25.28
C ASP A 71 -9.29 7.69 -25.16
N LEU A 72 -9.71 6.86 -24.21
CA LEU A 72 -9.12 5.56 -23.92
C LEU A 72 -9.78 4.41 -24.72
N GLY A 73 -10.76 4.74 -25.58
CA GLY A 73 -11.39 3.78 -26.48
C GLY A 73 -12.20 2.71 -25.73
N ASP A 74 -12.11 1.46 -26.22
CA ASP A 74 -12.88 0.33 -25.66
C ASP A 74 -12.18 -0.28 -24.40
N ARG A 75 -11.82 0.57 -23.45
CA ARG A 75 -11.22 0.16 -22.18
C ARG A 75 -12.18 0.35 -21.03
N THR A 76 -11.88 -0.35 -19.93
CA THR A 76 -12.55 -0.14 -18.65
C THR A 76 -11.65 0.69 -17.74
N LEU A 77 -12.19 1.82 -17.28
CA LEU A 77 -11.54 2.75 -16.35
C LEU A 77 -11.78 2.30 -14.91
N LEU A 78 -10.75 2.36 -14.07
CA LEU A 78 -10.83 2.09 -12.64
C LEU A 78 -10.07 3.17 -11.87
N PRO A 79 -10.34 3.34 -10.54
CA PRO A 79 -9.43 4.08 -9.68
C PRO A 79 -8.03 3.46 -9.71
N GLY A 80 -7.00 4.29 -9.50
CA GLY A 80 -5.68 3.76 -9.20
C GLY A 80 -5.71 2.80 -8.03
N LEU A 81 -5.05 1.64 -8.19
CA LEU A 81 -5.04 0.57 -7.19
C LEU A 81 -4.18 0.95 -5.99
N ILE A 82 -4.52 0.36 -4.84
CA ILE A 82 -3.82 0.53 -3.57
C ILE A 82 -3.36 -0.86 -3.10
N ASP A 83 -2.07 -1.01 -2.83
CA ASP A 83 -1.49 -2.20 -2.22
C ASP A 83 -1.13 -1.89 -0.76
N MET A 84 -1.76 -2.60 0.17
CA MET A 84 -1.65 -2.32 1.60
C MET A 84 -0.47 -3.01 2.28
N HIS A 85 0.29 -3.83 1.54
CA HIS A 85 1.42 -4.56 2.09
C HIS A 85 2.53 -4.73 1.05
N VAL A 86 3.52 -3.84 1.06
CA VAL A 86 4.70 -3.96 0.20
C VAL A 86 5.99 -3.69 0.96
N HIS A 87 7.10 -4.18 0.39
CA HIS A 87 8.48 -3.93 0.82
C HIS A 87 9.30 -3.43 -0.38
N LEU A 88 9.21 -2.14 -0.69
CA LEU A 88 9.80 -1.56 -1.89
C LEU A 88 11.32 -1.76 -2.00
N THR A 89 12.02 -1.79 -0.87
CA THR A 89 13.49 -1.91 -0.82
C THR A 89 13.97 -3.36 -0.72
N THR A 90 13.17 -4.33 -1.17
CA THR A 90 13.56 -5.75 -1.21
C THR A 90 13.43 -6.32 -2.62
N ASP A 91 14.20 -7.37 -2.89
CA ASP A 91 14.13 -8.11 -4.15
C ASP A 91 14.25 -9.61 -3.84
N PRO A 92 13.25 -10.42 -4.19
CA PRO A 92 13.21 -11.85 -3.85
C PRO A 92 14.34 -12.67 -4.47
N ARG A 93 15.01 -12.17 -5.51
CA ARG A 93 16.16 -12.84 -6.15
C ARG A 93 17.39 -12.93 -5.24
N PHE A 94 17.42 -12.15 -4.15
CA PHE A 94 18.51 -12.10 -3.18
C PHE A 94 18.07 -12.63 -1.82
N GLY A 95 17.55 -13.87 -1.79
CA GLY A 95 17.12 -14.55 -0.57
C GLY A 95 18.28 -14.96 0.33
N GLY A 96 17.99 -15.27 1.60
CA GLY A 96 18.95 -15.75 2.58
C GLY A 96 20.13 -14.81 2.79
N TYR A 97 21.35 -15.34 2.68
CA TYR A 97 22.57 -14.56 2.86
C TYR A 97 23.01 -13.74 1.63
N ARG A 98 22.44 -13.98 0.45
CA ARG A 98 22.79 -13.23 -0.77
C ARG A 98 22.58 -11.72 -0.62
N LYS A 99 21.61 -11.30 0.19
CA LYS A 99 21.36 -9.88 0.48
C LYS A 99 22.52 -9.15 1.14
N LEU A 100 23.47 -9.88 1.75
CA LEU A 100 24.65 -9.33 2.43
C LEU A 100 25.80 -8.97 1.47
N GLU A 101 25.69 -9.34 0.19
CA GLU A 101 26.70 -9.04 -0.84
C GLU A 101 26.67 -7.56 -1.26
N PHE A 102 25.60 -6.82 -0.87
CA PHE A 102 25.33 -5.46 -1.33
C PHE A 102 25.42 -4.43 -0.22
N THR A 103 25.81 -3.21 -0.60
CA THR A 103 25.79 -2.05 0.31
C THR A 103 24.35 -1.63 0.66
N ASP A 104 24.19 -0.92 1.79
CA ASP A 104 22.86 -0.39 2.17
C ASP A 104 22.26 0.50 1.08
N SER A 105 23.08 1.33 0.43
CA SER A 105 22.63 2.22 -0.67
C SER A 105 22.11 1.46 -1.89
N PHE A 106 22.52 0.21 -2.12
CA PHE A 106 22.01 -0.61 -3.21
C PHE A 106 20.51 -0.85 -3.04
N TRP A 107 20.04 -1.09 -1.82
CA TRP A 107 18.62 -1.37 -1.55
C TRP A 107 17.74 -0.15 -1.80
N MET A 108 18.28 1.06 -1.59
CA MET A 108 17.57 2.28 -2.01
C MET A 108 17.41 2.34 -3.53
N THR A 109 18.42 1.94 -4.33
CA THR A 109 18.30 1.89 -5.81
C THR A 109 17.32 0.82 -6.28
N VAL A 110 17.27 -0.32 -5.59
CA VAL A 110 16.24 -1.35 -5.79
C VAL A 110 14.85 -0.76 -5.52
N GLY A 111 14.70 0.00 -4.43
CA GLY A 111 13.46 0.68 -4.08
C GLY A 111 12.96 1.64 -5.16
N VAL A 112 13.87 2.43 -5.77
CA VAL A 112 13.54 3.32 -6.91
C VAL A 112 12.98 2.52 -8.10
N ALA A 113 13.64 1.40 -8.45
CA ALA A 113 13.21 0.56 -9.57
C ALA A 113 11.86 -0.12 -9.27
N ASN A 114 11.66 -0.60 -8.05
CA ASN A 114 10.44 -1.27 -7.62
C ASN A 114 9.26 -0.30 -7.53
N ALA A 115 9.48 0.91 -7.01
CA ALA A 115 8.46 1.96 -6.97
C ALA A 115 7.90 2.25 -8.38
N ARG A 116 8.78 2.37 -9.38
CA ARG A 116 8.36 2.56 -10.77
C ARG A 116 7.56 1.37 -11.30
N LYS A 117 8.04 0.14 -11.11
CA LYS A 117 7.34 -1.09 -11.56
C LYS A 117 5.96 -1.21 -10.93
N THR A 118 5.85 -0.91 -9.64
CA THR A 118 4.58 -0.96 -8.90
C THR A 118 3.59 0.07 -9.44
N LEU A 119 4.04 1.30 -9.69
CA LEU A 119 3.20 2.32 -10.32
C LEU A 119 2.76 1.94 -11.73
N GLU A 120 3.69 1.45 -12.59
CA GLU A 120 3.39 1.02 -13.97
C GLU A 120 2.46 -0.20 -14.02
N ALA A 121 2.37 -0.99 -12.94
CA ALA A 121 1.40 -2.06 -12.76
C ALA A 121 0.01 -1.56 -12.30
N GLY A 122 -0.17 -0.25 -12.10
CA GLY A 122 -1.46 0.36 -11.75
C GLY A 122 -1.65 0.69 -10.28
N PHE A 123 -0.69 0.38 -9.41
CA PHE A 123 -0.75 0.70 -7.99
C PHE A 123 -0.25 2.13 -7.75
N THR A 124 -1.17 3.08 -7.67
CA THR A 124 -0.87 4.52 -7.53
C THR A 124 -0.60 4.92 -6.09
N THR A 125 -0.99 4.09 -5.13
CA THR A 125 -0.71 4.25 -3.69
C THR A 125 -0.27 2.91 -3.12
N VAL A 126 0.70 2.92 -2.20
CA VAL A 126 1.15 1.74 -1.46
C VAL A 126 1.37 2.04 0.02
N ARG A 127 1.10 1.05 0.86
CA ARG A 127 1.53 1.03 2.27
C ARG A 127 2.79 0.18 2.37
N ASN A 128 3.93 0.83 2.61
CA ASN A 128 5.21 0.12 2.80
C ASN A 128 5.38 -0.25 4.26
N VAL A 129 5.29 -1.55 4.57
CA VAL A 129 5.20 -2.04 5.94
C VAL A 129 6.51 -2.57 6.52
N GLY A 130 7.61 -2.14 5.95
CA GLY A 130 8.95 -2.41 6.47
C GLY A 130 10.04 -1.96 5.52
N SER A 131 10.98 -1.21 6.04
CA SER A 131 12.17 -0.74 5.34
C SER A 131 13.33 -0.62 6.34
N ARG A 132 14.56 -0.57 5.85
CA ARG A 132 15.73 -0.23 6.66
C ARG A 132 16.13 1.23 6.39
N ASN A 133 16.94 1.80 7.25
CA ASN A 133 17.54 3.14 7.07
C ASN A 133 16.54 4.25 6.76
N TYR A 134 15.24 4.06 7.03
CA TYR A 134 14.15 4.97 6.64
C TYR A 134 14.09 5.20 5.11
N ASP A 135 14.49 4.22 4.32
CA ASP A 135 14.57 4.32 2.86
C ASP A 135 13.20 4.56 2.21
N ASP A 136 12.12 4.03 2.79
CA ASP A 136 10.74 4.28 2.34
C ASP A 136 10.31 5.76 2.51
N VAL A 137 10.76 6.42 3.57
CA VAL A 137 10.59 7.87 3.75
C VAL A 137 11.40 8.64 2.70
N GLY A 138 12.63 8.21 2.44
CA GLY A 138 13.46 8.79 1.38
C GLY A 138 12.84 8.64 0.00
N LEU A 139 12.29 7.45 -0.33
CA LEU A 139 11.54 7.21 -1.57
C LEU A 139 10.32 8.12 -1.67
N LYS A 140 9.50 8.20 -0.61
CA LYS A 140 8.35 9.11 -0.55
C LYS A 140 8.74 10.55 -0.85
N GLN A 141 9.75 11.06 -0.15
CA GLN A 141 10.26 12.43 -0.33
C GLN A 141 10.78 12.67 -1.75
N GLY A 142 11.47 11.69 -2.35
CA GLY A 142 11.97 11.77 -3.72
C GLY A 142 10.84 11.80 -4.76
N ILE A 143 9.78 11.01 -4.53
CA ILE A 143 8.59 10.97 -5.40
C ILE A 143 7.80 12.28 -5.29
N GLU A 144 7.55 12.78 -4.09
CA GLU A 144 6.80 14.01 -3.85
C GLU A 144 7.48 15.26 -4.43
N ARG A 145 8.81 15.23 -4.54
CA ARG A 145 9.62 16.30 -5.12
C ARG A 145 9.94 16.11 -6.61
N GLY A 146 9.43 15.03 -7.23
CA GLY A 146 9.62 14.76 -8.67
C GLY A 146 11.00 14.21 -9.05
N TYR A 147 11.85 13.81 -8.10
CA TYR A 147 13.14 13.17 -8.41
C TYR A 147 12.97 11.70 -8.81
N ILE A 148 11.92 11.04 -8.36
CA ILE A 148 11.65 9.61 -8.56
C ILE A 148 10.22 9.45 -9.07
N VAL A 149 10.04 8.57 -10.06
CA VAL A 149 8.71 8.13 -10.52
C VAL A 149 8.26 6.95 -9.67
N GLY A 150 7.12 7.06 -9.00
CA GLY A 150 6.60 6.01 -8.13
C GLY A 150 5.20 6.32 -7.59
N PRO A 151 4.60 5.39 -6.83
CA PRO A 151 3.30 5.55 -6.20
C PRO A 151 3.36 6.55 -5.02
N ARG A 152 2.20 6.92 -4.49
CA ARG A 152 2.13 7.55 -3.15
C ARG A 152 2.51 6.50 -2.12
N ILE A 153 3.45 6.80 -1.23
CA ILE A 153 3.92 5.87 -0.22
C ILE A 153 3.40 6.30 1.15
N VAL A 154 2.79 5.36 1.89
CA VAL A 154 2.50 5.47 3.33
C VAL A 154 3.55 4.62 4.05
N PRO A 155 4.61 5.20 4.63
CA PRO A 155 5.76 4.47 5.13
C PRO A 155 5.59 4.05 6.59
N ALA A 156 5.94 2.81 6.92
CA ALA A 156 6.08 2.33 8.30
C ALA A 156 7.49 2.52 8.86
N THR A 157 8.47 2.76 8.01
CA THR A 157 9.90 2.71 8.34
C THR A 157 10.33 1.30 8.75
N TYR A 158 10.82 1.10 9.96
CA TYR A 158 11.13 -0.23 10.48
C TYR A 158 9.88 -0.98 10.93
N ALA A 159 9.80 -2.27 10.60
CA ALA A 159 8.88 -3.17 11.30
C ALA A 159 9.46 -3.49 12.67
N ILE A 160 8.72 -3.18 13.74
CA ILE A 160 9.20 -3.32 15.13
C ILE A 160 8.85 -4.69 15.70
N GLY A 161 9.72 -5.22 16.57
CA GLY A 161 9.54 -6.54 17.18
C GLY A 161 10.38 -6.73 18.43
N SER A 162 10.39 -7.95 18.96
CA SER A 162 11.15 -8.36 20.12
C SER A 162 12.50 -8.99 19.73
N THR A 163 13.44 -9.05 20.68
CA THR A 163 14.70 -9.77 20.52
C THR A 163 14.44 -11.24 20.17
N GLY A 164 15.09 -11.72 19.10
CA GLY A 164 14.93 -13.08 18.57
C GLY A 164 13.62 -13.33 17.86
N GLY A 165 12.77 -12.32 17.70
CA GLY A 165 11.49 -12.41 17.00
C GLY A 165 11.63 -12.25 15.47
N HIS A 166 10.49 -12.36 14.77
CA HIS A 166 10.42 -12.32 13.30
C HIS A 166 11.03 -11.05 12.68
N CYS A 167 10.90 -9.92 13.34
CA CYS A 167 11.46 -8.65 12.87
C CYS A 167 12.92 -8.42 13.31
N ASP A 168 13.55 -9.37 13.98
CA ASP A 168 14.97 -9.32 14.34
C ASP A 168 15.85 -10.04 13.30
N ALA A 169 17.13 -9.82 13.37
CA ALA A 169 18.13 -10.48 12.50
C ALA A 169 18.51 -11.86 13.05
N THR A 170 17.59 -12.81 13.03
CA THR A 170 17.70 -14.13 13.67
C THR A 170 18.69 -15.11 12.99
N GLN A 171 19.20 -14.76 11.80
CA GLN A 171 20.03 -15.66 10.99
C GLN A 171 21.54 -15.58 11.31
N PHE A 172 21.97 -14.73 12.24
CA PHE A 172 23.39 -14.51 12.55
C PHE A 172 23.80 -15.11 13.89
N PRO A 173 25.06 -15.62 14.02
CA PRO A 173 25.60 -16.00 15.31
C PRO A 173 25.88 -14.76 16.18
N PRO A 174 25.99 -14.91 17.52
CA PRO A 174 26.24 -13.79 18.45
C PRO A 174 27.52 -13.00 18.19
N SER A 175 28.46 -13.56 17.44
CA SER A 175 29.71 -12.89 17.04
C SER A 175 29.51 -11.81 15.95
N ILE A 176 28.36 -11.81 15.27
CA ILE A 176 28.01 -10.79 14.26
C ILE A 176 27.00 -9.83 14.87
N THR A 177 27.44 -8.62 15.14
CA THR A 177 26.56 -7.56 15.65
C THR A 177 25.68 -7.03 14.51
N THR A 178 24.38 -7.05 14.71
CA THR A 178 23.38 -6.48 13.79
C THR A 178 22.71 -5.26 14.41
N PRO A 179 22.28 -4.26 13.60
CA PRO A 179 21.50 -3.15 14.13
C PRO A 179 20.18 -3.65 14.76
N THR A 180 19.89 -3.16 15.98
CA THR A 180 18.65 -3.47 16.73
C THR A 180 17.72 -2.25 16.80
N THR A 181 17.75 -1.40 15.79
CA THR A 181 17.00 -0.12 15.75
C THR A 181 15.49 -0.32 15.95
N GLN A 182 14.98 -1.48 15.55
CA GLN A 182 13.55 -1.85 15.57
C GLN A 182 13.16 -2.78 16.72
N ILE A 183 14.09 -3.09 17.66
CA ILE A 183 13.86 -4.11 18.70
C ILE A 183 13.58 -3.44 20.04
N ALA A 184 12.55 -3.97 20.74
CA ALA A 184 12.16 -3.60 22.09
C ALA A 184 11.73 -4.86 22.87
N ASN A 185 11.81 -4.81 24.21
CA ASN A 185 11.55 -5.96 25.09
C ASN A 185 10.72 -5.57 26.34
N SER A 186 10.10 -4.41 26.30
CA SER A 186 9.20 -3.95 27.38
C SER A 186 8.22 -2.93 26.84
N PRO A 187 7.06 -2.73 27.49
CA PRO A 187 6.08 -1.72 27.11
C PRO A 187 6.65 -0.31 26.95
N ASP A 188 7.56 0.10 27.82
CA ASP A 188 8.17 1.44 27.75
C ASP A 188 9.16 1.58 26.60
N GLU A 189 9.93 0.55 26.30
CA GLU A 189 10.81 0.52 25.13
C GLU A 189 10.00 0.58 23.82
N TYR A 190 8.88 -0.14 23.73
CA TYR A 190 7.97 -0.07 22.58
C TYR A 190 7.39 1.33 22.40
N ARG A 191 6.92 2.01 23.48
CA ARG A 191 6.46 3.40 23.39
C ARG A 191 7.55 4.34 22.88
N ALA A 192 8.79 4.18 23.38
CA ALA A 192 9.92 4.98 22.92
C ALA A 192 10.22 4.73 21.44
N LEU A 193 10.11 3.47 20.98
CA LEU A 193 10.36 3.07 19.62
C LEU A 193 9.28 3.62 18.66
N VAL A 194 7.99 3.57 19.04
CA VAL A 194 6.88 4.19 18.28
C VAL A 194 7.16 5.69 18.07
N ARG A 195 7.53 6.42 19.13
CA ARG A 195 7.90 7.85 19.03
C ARG A 195 9.10 8.08 18.11
N LYS A 196 10.10 7.18 18.17
CA LYS A 196 11.31 7.27 17.36
C LYS A 196 11.01 7.12 15.87
N VAL A 197 10.25 6.09 15.48
CA VAL A 197 9.94 5.86 14.06
C VAL A 197 9.02 6.97 13.52
N HIS A 198 8.04 7.42 14.33
CA HIS A 198 7.21 8.59 13.99
C HIS A 198 8.04 9.87 13.78
N LYS A 199 8.99 10.16 14.68
CA LYS A 199 9.90 11.31 14.54
C LYS A 199 10.62 11.33 13.18
N TYR A 200 10.95 10.16 12.63
CA TYR A 200 11.69 10.01 11.38
C TYR A 200 10.81 9.76 10.16
N GLY A 201 9.49 9.93 10.29
CA GLY A 201 8.57 10.00 9.16
C GLY A 201 7.69 8.79 8.94
N ALA A 202 7.57 7.87 9.92
CA ALA A 202 6.55 6.83 9.87
C ALA A 202 5.15 7.46 9.90
N GLU A 203 4.27 6.99 9.02
CA GLU A 203 2.85 7.37 8.93
C GLU A 203 1.93 6.25 9.41
N LEU A 204 2.51 5.11 9.77
CA LEU A 204 1.87 3.99 10.49
C LEU A 204 2.93 3.26 11.29
N ILE A 205 2.49 2.38 12.18
CA ILE A 205 3.37 1.47 12.92
C ILE A 205 3.18 0.06 12.41
N LYS A 206 4.26 -0.64 12.07
CA LYS A 206 4.26 -2.08 11.76
C LYS A 206 4.90 -2.85 12.90
N VAL A 207 4.22 -3.89 13.36
CA VAL A 207 4.68 -4.77 14.47
C VAL A 207 4.72 -6.22 14.01
N CYS A 208 5.75 -6.98 14.43
CA CYS A 208 5.81 -8.43 14.31
C CYS A 208 5.36 -9.07 15.64
N MET A 209 4.11 -9.52 15.68
CA MET A 209 3.46 -10.10 16.85
C MET A 209 3.81 -11.58 17.04
N THR A 210 4.01 -12.30 15.94
CA THR A 210 4.29 -13.74 15.95
C THR A 210 5.49 -14.08 15.08
N GLY A 211 6.04 -15.28 15.27
CA GLY A 211 6.98 -15.89 14.33
C GLY A 211 6.36 -16.03 12.95
N GLY A 212 7.19 -15.91 11.91
CA GLY A 212 6.78 -15.92 10.52
C GLY A 212 7.61 -16.86 9.64
N VAL A 213 7.37 -16.80 8.34
CA VAL A 213 8.03 -17.66 7.35
C VAL A 213 9.49 -17.27 7.13
N MET A 214 9.78 -15.96 7.07
CA MET A 214 11.10 -15.47 6.63
C MET A 214 12.15 -15.37 7.75
N SER A 215 11.77 -15.50 9.01
CA SER A 215 12.67 -15.59 10.17
C SER A 215 13.24 -16.99 10.32
N LYS A 216 14.36 -17.11 11.05
CA LYS A 216 15.03 -18.38 11.32
C LYS A 216 15.02 -18.69 12.81
N GLY A 217 14.76 -19.97 13.17
CA GLY A 217 14.84 -20.45 14.55
C GLY A 217 13.59 -20.17 15.39
N ASP A 218 12.52 -19.68 14.81
CA ASP A 218 11.21 -19.54 15.44
C ASP A 218 10.13 -20.40 14.75
N SER A 219 9.04 -20.65 15.45
CA SER A 219 7.88 -21.34 14.86
C SER A 219 6.90 -20.36 14.29
N VAL A 220 6.37 -20.65 13.08
CA VAL A 220 5.31 -19.83 12.47
C VAL A 220 4.11 -19.74 13.42
N GLY A 221 3.73 -18.52 13.77
CA GLY A 221 2.60 -18.24 14.63
C GLY A 221 2.89 -18.26 16.14
N ALA A 222 4.10 -18.63 16.58
CA ALA A 222 4.47 -18.48 17.99
C ALA A 222 4.43 -17.00 18.40
N GLN A 223 3.67 -16.66 19.44
CA GLN A 223 3.56 -15.30 19.94
C GLN A 223 4.88 -14.78 20.48
N GLN A 224 5.31 -13.59 20.08
CA GLN A 224 6.60 -12.98 20.39
C GLN A 224 6.47 -11.63 21.14
N VAL A 225 5.31 -11.03 21.09
CA VAL A 225 4.97 -9.79 21.78
C VAL A 225 3.78 -10.07 22.71
N SER A 226 3.88 -9.70 23.97
CA SER A 226 2.81 -9.91 24.97
C SER A 226 1.64 -8.95 24.77
N LEU A 227 0.50 -9.26 25.38
CA LEU A 227 -0.68 -8.39 25.33
C LEU A 227 -0.40 -6.98 25.89
N ASP A 228 0.39 -6.86 26.96
CA ASP A 228 0.71 -5.55 27.56
C ASP A 228 1.65 -4.73 26.67
N GLU A 229 2.57 -5.38 26.00
CA GLU A 229 3.46 -4.75 25.02
C GLU A 229 2.68 -4.23 23.81
N ILE A 230 1.84 -5.06 23.17
CA ILE A 230 1.04 -4.62 22.02
C ILE A 230 0.04 -3.52 22.40
N LYS A 231 -0.58 -3.55 23.58
CA LYS A 231 -1.40 -2.45 24.07
C LYS A 231 -0.59 -1.15 24.19
N SER A 232 0.64 -1.22 24.69
CA SER A 232 1.48 -0.04 24.80
C SER A 232 1.83 0.60 23.46
N ILE A 233 1.98 -0.23 22.42
CA ILE A 233 2.21 0.21 21.05
C ILE A 233 0.96 0.90 20.49
N VAL A 234 -0.21 0.25 20.60
CA VAL A 234 -1.48 0.77 20.11
C VAL A 234 -1.86 2.09 20.78
N ASP A 235 -1.78 2.15 22.10
CA ASP A 235 -2.08 3.37 22.87
C ASP A 235 -1.18 4.54 22.43
N GLU A 236 0.11 4.29 22.24
CA GLU A 236 1.05 5.33 21.84
C GLU A 236 0.85 5.75 20.38
N ALA A 237 0.66 4.79 19.46
CA ALA A 237 0.44 5.04 18.06
C ALA A 237 -0.86 5.83 17.82
N HIS A 238 -1.97 5.38 18.40
CA HIS A 238 -3.26 6.05 18.26
C HIS A 238 -3.25 7.47 18.88
N ARG A 239 -2.54 7.67 19.99
CA ARG A 239 -2.35 9.00 20.57
C ARG A 239 -1.58 9.95 19.63
N LEU A 240 -0.72 9.41 18.77
CA LEU A 240 0.01 10.17 17.74
C LEU A 240 -0.75 10.24 16.39
N GLY A 241 -1.97 9.69 16.32
CA GLY A 241 -2.77 9.65 15.10
C GLY A 241 -2.28 8.64 14.06
N LEU A 242 -1.52 7.61 14.49
CA LEU A 242 -0.97 6.58 13.62
C LEU A 242 -1.76 5.28 13.73
N ARG A 243 -1.98 4.60 12.60
CA ARG A 243 -2.55 3.26 12.54
C ARG A 243 -1.50 2.20 12.85
N VAL A 244 -1.95 1.04 13.35
CA VAL A 244 -1.09 -0.11 13.71
C VAL A 244 -1.42 -1.30 12.83
N ALA A 245 -0.42 -1.75 12.05
CA ALA A 245 -0.45 -2.94 11.21
C ALA A 245 0.38 -4.06 11.88
N VAL A 246 -0.19 -5.26 11.99
CA VAL A 246 0.40 -6.34 12.77
C VAL A 246 0.60 -7.59 11.93
N HIS A 247 1.87 -7.99 11.71
CA HIS A 247 2.21 -9.32 11.22
C HIS A 247 1.83 -10.36 12.27
N ALA A 248 0.90 -11.24 11.95
CA ALA A 248 0.50 -12.33 12.83
C ALA A 248 -0.04 -13.53 12.04
N HIS A 249 0.55 -14.71 12.26
CA HIS A 249 0.08 -15.97 11.71
C HIS A 249 -0.72 -16.78 12.74
N GLY A 250 -0.27 -16.85 13.99
CA GLY A 250 -0.85 -17.69 15.02
C GLY A 250 -2.06 -17.09 15.72
N THR A 251 -3.03 -17.93 16.06
CA THR A 251 -4.31 -17.57 16.64
C THR A 251 -4.21 -16.71 17.92
N ASP A 252 -3.29 -17.08 18.83
CA ASP A 252 -3.17 -16.37 20.13
C ASP A 252 -2.67 -14.94 19.92
N GLY A 253 -1.61 -14.78 19.09
CA GLY A 253 -1.09 -13.46 18.75
C GLY A 253 -2.10 -12.61 17.96
N ILE A 254 -2.86 -13.20 17.03
CA ILE A 254 -3.94 -12.52 16.31
C ILE A 254 -5.00 -12.01 17.30
N ASN A 255 -5.46 -12.88 18.20
CA ASN A 255 -6.50 -12.53 19.15
C ASN A 255 -6.05 -11.46 20.15
N ASP A 256 -4.81 -11.52 20.62
CA ASP A 256 -4.27 -10.50 21.53
C ASP A 256 -4.03 -9.18 20.83
N ALA A 257 -3.56 -9.19 19.58
CA ALA A 257 -3.46 -7.97 18.78
C ALA A 257 -4.85 -7.31 18.58
N LEU A 258 -5.87 -8.10 18.23
CA LEU A 258 -7.24 -7.59 18.09
C LEU A 258 -7.81 -7.05 19.41
N ARG A 259 -7.57 -7.72 20.56
CA ARG A 259 -7.95 -7.23 21.91
C ARG A 259 -7.25 -5.93 22.28
N ALA A 260 -6.04 -5.73 21.79
CA ALA A 260 -5.30 -4.50 21.98
C ALA A 260 -5.83 -3.33 21.13
N GLY A 261 -6.66 -3.61 20.11
CA GLY A 261 -7.28 -2.59 19.26
C GLY A 261 -6.44 -2.20 18.05
N VAL A 262 -5.66 -3.13 17.47
CA VAL A 262 -4.91 -2.88 16.24
C VAL A 262 -5.84 -2.64 15.05
N ASP A 263 -5.34 -1.94 14.04
CA ASP A 263 -6.16 -1.54 12.88
C ASP A 263 -6.16 -2.58 11.78
N THR A 264 -5.03 -3.25 11.52
CA THR A 264 -4.93 -4.32 10.51
C THR A 264 -4.13 -5.51 11.00
N ILE A 265 -4.56 -6.72 10.60
CA ILE A 265 -3.82 -7.96 10.77
C ILE A 265 -3.32 -8.40 9.40
N GLU A 266 -2.02 -8.46 9.26
CA GLU A 266 -1.33 -8.94 8.08
C GLU A 266 -1.20 -10.47 8.14
N HIS A 267 -1.37 -11.14 7.01
CA HIS A 267 -1.34 -12.60 6.84
C HIS A 267 -2.52 -13.33 7.49
N ALA A 268 -2.77 -13.16 8.78
CA ALA A 268 -3.88 -13.74 9.54
C ALA A 268 -4.07 -15.27 9.37
N SER A 269 -2.99 -16.01 9.08
CA SER A 269 -3.04 -17.37 8.49
C SER A 269 -3.79 -18.40 9.29
N LEU A 270 -3.75 -18.35 10.64
CA LEU A 270 -4.43 -19.27 11.54
C LEU A 270 -5.52 -18.58 12.37
N ALA A 271 -6.11 -17.48 11.84
CA ALA A 271 -7.25 -16.85 12.49
C ALA A 271 -8.44 -17.81 12.56
N ASN A 272 -9.18 -17.74 13.66
CA ASN A 272 -10.33 -18.61 13.93
C ASN A 272 -11.62 -17.80 14.14
N THR A 273 -12.70 -18.47 14.50
CA THR A 273 -14.01 -17.84 14.75
C THR A 273 -13.94 -16.71 15.80
N GLU A 274 -13.12 -16.85 16.85
CA GLU A 274 -12.92 -15.80 17.84
C GLU A 274 -12.17 -14.62 17.24
N SER A 275 -11.14 -14.85 16.42
CA SER A 275 -10.43 -13.79 15.68
C SER A 275 -11.39 -13.00 14.80
N PHE A 276 -12.29 -13.68 14.06
CA PHE A 276 -13.29 -13.01 13.21
C PHE A 276 -14.29 -12.20 14.02
N ARG A 277 -14.70 -12.70 15.17
CA ARG A 277 -15.59 -11.98 16.10
C ARG A 277 -14.91 -10.70 16.63
N LEU A 278 -13.67 -10.83 17.07
CA LEU A 278 -12.86 -9.70 17.57
C LEU A 278 -12.60 -8.66 16.49
N ALA A 279 -12.20 -9.09 15.28
CA ALA A 279 -11.96 -8.19 14.15
C ALA A 279 -13.21 -7.35 13.83
N LYS A 280 -14.39 -7.98 13.77
CA LYS A 280 -15.66 -7.27 13.55
C LYS A 280 -16.02 -6.34 14.71
N GLN A 281 -15.79 -6.76 15.94
CA GLN A 281 -16.08 -5.96 17.15
C GLN A 281 -15.23 -4.68 17.19
N HIS A 282 -13.97 -4.76 16.83
CA HIS A 282 -13.01 -3.64 16.84
C HIS A 282 -12.91 -2.90 15.51
N GLY A 283 -13.58 -3.39 14.47
CA GLY A 283 -13.54 -2.79 13.12
C GLY A 283 -12.20 -2.99 12.38
N ALA A 284 -11.38 -3.93 12.85
CA ALA A 284 -10.09 -4.23 12.26
C ALA A 284 -10.22 -4.92 10.89
N TRP A 285 -9.21 -4.71 10.04
CA TRP A 285 -9.13 -5.29 8.71
C TRP A 285 -8.18 -6.49 8.69
N PHE A 286 -8.45 -7.47 7.83
CA PHE A 286 -7.48 -8.51 7.45
C PHE A 286 -6.87 -8.19 6.10
N ASP A 287 -5.54 -8.22 6.05
CA ASP A 287 -4.72 -8.01 4.87
C ASP A 287 -3.92 -9.29 4.59
N MET A 288 -4.44 -10.12 3.68
CA MET A 288 -3.98 -11.50 3.51
C MET A 288 -3.38 -11.71 2.12
N ASP A 289 -2.10 -11.95 2.06
CA ASP A 289 -1.25 -12.07 0.88
C ASP A 289 -1.25 -13.49 0.26
N ILE A 290 -2.42 -13.99 -0.11
CA ILE A 290 -2.66 -15.40 -0.48
C ILE A 290 -2.07 -15.87 -1.82
N TYR A 291 -1.45 -14.98 -2.62
CA TYR A 291 -0.66 -15.35 -3.80
C TYR A 291 0.79 -15.71 -3.45
N ASN A 292 1.30 -15.20 -2.35
CA ASN A 292 2.71 -15.29 -1.97
C ASN A 292 3.26 -16.73 -1.96
N ASP A 293 2.46 -17.67 -1.45
CA ASP A 293 2.70 -19.11 -1.42
C ASP A 293 3.07 -19.67 -2.82
N ASP A 294 2.33 -19.30 -3.88
CA ASP A 294 2.60 -19.82 -5.23
C ASP A 294 4.01 -19.46 -5.71
N TYR A 295 4.44 -18.20 -5.50
CA TYR A 295 5.76 -17.76 -5.91
C TYR A 295 6.88 -18.33 -5.03
N THR A 296 6.67 -18.28 -3.72
CA THR A 296 7.65 -18.75 -2.73
C THR A 296 8.01 -20.22 -2.93
N LEU A 297 7.01 -21.07 -3.15
CA LEU A 297 7.23 -22.50 -3.36
C LEU A 297 7.81 -22.81 -4.75
N ALA A 298 7.50 -22.00 -5.77
CA ALA A 298 8.02 -22.21 -7.12
C ALA A 298 9.46 -21.72 -7.33
N GLU A 299 9.82 -20.59 -6.74
CA GLU A 299 11.07 -19.87 -7.05
C GLU A 299 12.01 -19.69 -5.85
N GLY A 300 11.52 -19.91 -4.62
CA GLY A 300 12.26 -19.56 -3.40
C GLY A 300 13.61 -20.27 -3.26
N GLU A 301 13.69 -21.56 -3.56
CA GLU A 301 14.95 -22.31 -3.52
C GLU A 301 15.97 -21.73 -4.49
N LYS A 302 15.61 -21.52 -5.73
CA LYS A 302 16.45 -20.91 -6.77
C LYS A 302 16.94 -19.52 -6.38
N ASN A 303 16.10 -18.75 -5.69
CA ASN A 303 16.41 -17.42 -5.21
C ASN A 303 17.24 -17.38 -3.94
N GLY A 304 17.58 -18.55 -3.37
CA GLY A 304 18.43 -18.68 -2.19
C GLY A 304 17.69 -18.52 -0.85
N MET A 305 16.38 -18.70 -0.84
CA MET A 305 15.60 -18.75 0.39
C MET A 305 16.07 -19.92 1.27
N PHE A 306 16.02 -19.74 2.58
CA PHE A 306 16.39 -20.81 3.52
C PHE A 306 15.42 -22.00 3.41
N ALA A 307 15.94 -23.23 3.51
CA ALA A 307 15.10 -24.43 3.49
C ALA A 307 14.04 -24.43 4.61
N GLU A 308 14.38 -23.84 5.77
CA GLU A 308 13.42 -23.65 6.87
C GLU A 308 12.24 -22.77 6.45
N SER A 309 12.49 -21.66 5.76
CA SER A 309 11.43 -20.79 5.26
C SER A 309 10.52 -21.50 4.26
N LEU A 310 11.09 -22.29 3.33
CA LEU A 310 10.30 -23.10 2.40
C LEU A 310 9.46 -24.17 3.11
N ALA A 311 9.98 -24.78 4.18
CA ALA A 311 9.22 -25.74 4.99
C ALA A 311 8.06 -25.04 5.73
N LYS A 312 8.29 -23.86 6.29
CA LYS A 312 7.29 -23.04 6.97
C LYS A 312 6.18 -22.62 5.98
N GLU A 313 6.54 -22.20 4.77
CA GLU A 313 5.56 -21.83 3.72
C GLU A 313 4.67 -23.00 3.33
N LYS A 314 5.26 -24.18 3.08
CA LYS A 314 4.48 -25.40 2.81
C LYS A 314 3.48 -25.76 3.91
N MET A 315 3.81 -25.44 5.15
CA MET A 315 2.93 -25.69 6.30
C MET A 315 1.78 -24.71 6.38
N ILE A 316 2.01 -23.43 6.05
CA ILE A 316 1.07 -22.36 6.36
C ILE A 316 0.20 -21.93 5.15
N GLY A 317 0.70 -22.02 3.91
CA GLY A 317 0.07 -21.40 2.74
C GLY A 317 -1.37 -21.85 2.49
N LEU A 318 -1.65 -23.19 2.50
CA LEU A 318 -3.02 -23.66 2.34
C LEU A 318 -3.93 -23.25 3.50
N ALA A 319 -3.43 -23.26 4.73
CA ALA A 319 -4.18 -22.82 5.90
C ALA A 319 -4.57 -21.34 5.80
N GLN A 320 -3.67 -20.48 5.34
CA GLN A 320 -3.94 -19.06 5.09
C GLN A 320 -5.08 -18.88 4.08
N ARG A 321 -5.06 -19.59 2.95
CA ARG A 321 -6.11 -19.53 1.93
C ARG A 321 -7.48 -20.00 2.46
N GLN A 322 -7.48 -21.07 3.26
CA GLN A 322 -8.71 -21.56 3.93
C GLN A 322 -9.25 -20.52 4.91
N THR A 323 -8.37 -19.89 5.69
CA THR A 323 -8.70 -18.80 6.60
C THR A 323 -9.22 -17.57 5.87
N PHE A 324 -8.61 -17.20 4.72
CA PHE A 324 -9.10 -16.11 3.88
C PHE A 324 -10.57 -16.31 3.48
N ARG A 325 -10.89 -17.50 2.96
CA ARG A 325 -12.27 -17.86 2.59
C ARG A 325 -13.22 -17.78 3.80
N ALA A 326 -12.80 -18.31 4.95
CA ALA A 326 -13.61 -18.33 6.16
C ALA A 326 -13.82 -16.91 6.72
N ALA A 327 -12.79 -16.06 6.74
CA ALA A 327 -12.88 -14.68 7.20
C ALA A 327 -13.80 -13.84 6.31
N HIS A 328 -13.65 -13.96 4.98
CA HIS A 328 -14.54 -13.31 4.01
C HIS A 328 -16.00 -13.74 4.22
N ALA A 329 -16.26 -15.05 4.26
CA ALA A 329 -17.61 -15.58 4.50
C ALA A 329 -18.21 -15.15 5.86
N ALA A 330 -17.37 -14.92 6.87
CA ALA A 330 -17.78 -14.40 8.19
C ALA A 330 -18.03 -12.88 8.19
N GLY A 331 -17.76 -12.16 7.09
CA GLY A 331 -17.94 -10.72 6.96
C GLY A 331 -16.88 -9.91 7.69
N VAL A 332 -15.65 -10.42 7.82
CA VAL A 332 -14.49 -9.63 8.24
C VAL A 332 -14.16 -8.64 7.15
N LYS A 333 -13.79 -7.43 7.49
CA LYS A 333 -13.31 -6.41 6.55
C LYS A 333 -11.99 -6.88 5.92
N MET A 334 -11.89 -6.90 4.59
CA MET A 334 -10.73 -7.40 3.86
C MET A 334 -10.05 -6.31 3.06
N LEU A 335 -8.71 -6.35 3.01
CA LEU A 335 -7.85 -5.49 2.22
C LEU A 335 -7.16 -6.26 1.10
N PHE A 336 -6.52 -5.53 0.22
CA PHE A 336 -5.62 -6.05 -0.80
C PHE A 336 -4.19 -5.71 -0.42
N GLY A 337 -3.45 -6.69 0.04
CA GLY A 337 -2.02 -6.61 0.29
C GLY A 337 -1.30 -7.80 -0.31
N THR A 338 -0.09 -7.59 -0.76
CA THR A 338 0.62 -8.58 -1.60
C THR A 338 1.87 -9.15 -0.97
N ASP A 339 2.45 -8.45 0.00
CA ASP A 339 3.80 -8.69 0.51
C ASP A 339 4.87 -8.67 -0.62
N ALA A 340 4.61 -7.84 -1.67
CA ALA A 340 5.56 -7.67 -2.75
C ALA A 340 6.90 -7.18 -2.22
N GLY A 341 7.97 -7.86 -2.64
CA GLY A 341 9.29 -7.88 -2.03
C GLY A 341 9.65 -9.30 -1.63
N VAL A 342 8.69 -10.12 -1.23
CA VAL A 342 8.79 -11.58 -1.15
C VAL A 342 8.63 -12.19 -2.55
N TYR A 343 7.85 -11.55 -3.41
CA TYR A 343 7.85 -11.81 -4.86
C TYR A 343 8.05 -10.49 -5.65
N PRO A 344 8.32 -10.54 -6.98
CA PRO A 344 8.73 -9.35 -7.72
C PRO A 344 7.65 -8.28 -7.78
N HIS A 345 8.02 -7.03 -7.49
CA HIS A 345 7.21 -5.85 -7.76
C HIS A 345 6.84 -5.74 -9.24
N GLY A 346 5.67 -5.20 -9.53
CA GLY A 346 5.07 -5.16 -10.88
C GLY A 346 4.18 -6.36 -11.18
N ARG A 347 4.16 -7.38 -10.30
CA ARG A 347 3.29 -8.55 -10.38
C ARG A 347 2.21 -8.58 -9.29
N ASN A 348 2.04 -7.49 -8.59
CA ASN A 348 1.11 -7.35 -7.47
C ASN A 348 -0.33 -7.79 -7.83
N ALA A 349 -0.78 -7.53 -9.04
CA ALA A 349 -2.12 -7.86 -9.51
C ALA A 349 -2.44 -9.37 -9.60
N LEU A 350 -1.43 -10.26 -9.53
CA LEU A 350 -1.66 -11.72 -9.46
C LEU A 350 -2.47 -12.12 -8.22
N GLN A 351 -2.42 -11.32 -7.17
CA GLN A 351 -3.23 -11.49 -5.95
C GLN A 351 -4.74 -11.48 -6.25
N PHE A 352 -5.22 -10.65 -7.20
CA PHE A 352 -6.64 -10.56 -7.52
C PHE A 352 -7.27 -11.89 -7.93
N ALA A 353 -6.60 -12.63 -8.81
CA ALA A 353 -7.08 -13.93 -9.27
C ALA A 353 -7.21 -14.93 -8.10
N LYS A 354 -6.28 -14.88 -7.14
CA LYS A 354 -6.35 -15.70 -5.93
C LYS A 354 -7.49 -15.30 -5.00
N MET A 355 -7.72 -14.00 -4.79
CA MET A 355 -8.84 -13.54 -3.98
C MET A 355 -10.18 -14.01 -4.55
N VAL A 356 -10.35 -13.99 -5.88
CA VAL A 356 -11.56 -14.50 -6.54
C VAL A 356 -11.63 -16.02 -6.47
N GLU A 357 -10.55 -16.75 -6.71
CA GLU A 357 -10.48 -18.21 -6.56
C GLU A 357 -10.90 -18.67 -5.14
N TRP A 358 -10.57 -17.87 -4.14
CA TRP A 358 -10.82 -18.18 -2.73
C TRP A 358 -12.08 -17.50 -2.16
N GLY A 359 -12.97 -16.97 -2.99
CA GLY A 359 -14.36 -16.72 -2.62
C GLY A 359 -14.87 -15.29 -2.77
N MET A 360 -14.01 -14.31 -3.08
CA MET A 360 -14.48 -12.96 -3.40
C MET A 360 -15.08 -12.88 -4.81
N THR A 361 -16.03 -12.00 -5.01
CA THR A 361 -16.41 -11.56 -6.35
C THR A 361 -15.34 -10.63 -6.92
N PRO A 362 -15.23 -10.47 -8.26
CA PRO A 362 -14.31 -9.49 -8.85
C PRO A 362 -14.49 -8.07 -8.31
N MET A 363 -15.73 -7.65 -8.07
CA MET A 363 -16.04 -6.33 -7.50
C MET A 363 -15.48 -6.18 -6.07
N GLU A 364 -15.66 -7.18 -5.21
CA GLU A 364 -15.14 -7.15 -3.83
C GLU A 364 -13.62 -7.11 -3.81
N ALA A 365 -12.95 -7.87 -4.67
CA ALA A 365 -11.49 -7.84 -4.79
C ALA A 365 -10.98 -6.45 -5.26
N ILE A 366 -11.65 -5.83 -6.25
CA ILE A 366 -11.34 -4.46 -6.69
C ILE A 366 -11.61 -3.45 -5.55
N GLN A 367 -12.70 -3.61 -4.82
CA GLN A 367 -13.02 -2.75 -3.67
C GLN A 367 -11.98 -2.89 -2.56
N ALA A 368 -11.44 -4.08 -2.31
CA ALA A 368 -10.36 -4.31 -1.34
C ALA A 368 -9.09 -3.51 -1.71
N ALA A 369 -8.76 -3.41 -3.00
CA ALA A 369 -7.62 -2.66 -3.53
C ALA A 369 -7.91 -1.18 -3.83
N THR A 370 -9.08 -0.66 -3.44
CA THR A 370 -9.48 0.72 -3.75
C THR A 370 -10.15 1.39 -2.55
N LYS A 371 -11.49 1.41 -2.49
CA LYS A 371 -12.23 2.12 -1.44
C LYS A 371 -11.94 1.62 -0.03
N ASN A 372 -11.80 0.29 0.14
CA ASN A 372 -11.53 -0.30 1.46
C ASN A 372 -10.12 0.06 1.94
N ALA A 373 -9.12 -0.05 1.06
CA ALA A 373 -7.75 0.36 1.34
C ALA A 373 -7.66 1.86 1.67
N ALA A 374 -8.39 2.71 0.92
CA ALA A 374 -8.47 4.14 1.21
C ALA A 374 -9.11 4.44 2.58
N GLU A 375 -10.15 3.67 2.98
CA GLU A 375 -10.76 3.75 4.30
C GLU A 375 -9.77 3.35 5.40
N ALA A 376 -9.08 2.23 5.22
CA ALA A 376 -8.10 1.74 6.20
C ALA A 376 -6.88 2.68 6.37
N LEU A 377 -6.58 3.49 5.36
CA LEU A 377 -5.53 4.52 5.39
C LEU A 377 -6.02 5.89 5.89
N ASP A 378 -7.30 6.06 6.22
CA ASP A 378 -7.94 7.37 6.49
C ASP A 378 -7.81 8.36 5.32
N ARG A 379 -7.76 7.87 4.09
CA ARG A 379 -7.56 8.64 2.86
C ARG A 379 -8.72 8.58 1.86
N SER A 380 -9.92 8.24 2.34
CA SER A 380 -11.12 8.16 1.50
C SER A 380 -11.49 9.49 0.81
N ALA A 381 -11.02 10.61 1.32
CA ALA A 381 -11.21 11.91 0.68
C ALA A 381 -10.27 12.16 -0.51
N ASP A 382 -9.14 11.43 -0.57
CA ASP A 382 -8.06 11.67 -1.53
C ASP A 382 -7.94 10.62 -2.63
N VAL A 383 -8.06 9.33 -2.29
CA VAL A 383 -7.75 8.19 -3.17
C VAL A 383 -8.83 7.12 -3.11
N GLY A 384 -8.69 6.06 -3.90
CA GLY A 384 -9.48 4.83 -3.81
C GLY A 384 -10.84 4.88 -4.51
N ALA A 385 -11.18 5.97 -5.22
CA ALA A 385 -12.35 6.01 -6.11
C ALA A 385 -12.24 7.13 -7.14
N ILE A 386 -12.95 7.01 -8.25
CA ILE A 386 -13.14 8.07 -9.22
C ILE A 386 -14.32 8.93 -8.75
N ALA A 387 -14.01 10.01 -8.04
CA ALA A 387 -15.02 10.91 -7.49
C ALA A 387 -14.49 12.36 -7.37
N PRO A 388 -15.36 13.39 -7.47
CA PRO A 388 -14.93 14.78 -7.34
C PRO A 388 -14.15 15.05 -6.04
N GLY A 389 -13.12 15.88 -6.15
CA GLY A 389 -12.20 16.25 -5.07
C GLY A 389 -11.01 15.31 -4.86
N ARG A 390 -11.07 14.06 -5.32
CA ARG A 390 -9.99 13.09 -5.21
C ARG A 390 -8.88 13.33 -6.23
N TYR A 391 -7.68 12.82 -5.95
CA TYR A 391 -6.62 12.81 -6.94
C TYR A 391 -7.06 12.07 -8.21
N ALA A 392 -6.65 12.56 -9.36
CA ALA A 392 -6.86 11.88 -10.63
C ALA A 392 -5.84 10.73 -10.78
N ASP A 393 -5.98 9.74 -9.91
CA ASP A 393 -5.26 8.48 -9.95
C ASP A 393 -6.18 7.46 -10.62
N LEU A 394 -5.90 7.14 -11.88
CA LEU A 394 -6.74 6.33 -12.75
C LEU A 394 -5.92 5.25 -13.43
N ILE A 395 -6.54 4.10 -13.66
CA ILE A 395 -5.99 3.07 -14.52
C ILE A 395 -7.02 2.68 -15.58
N ALA A 396 -6.55 2.14 -16.71
CA ALA A 396 -7.43 1.52 -17.69
C ALA A 396 -6.87 0.18 -18.15
N VAL A 397 -7.75 -0.80 -18.30
CA VAL A 397 -7.46 -2.16 -18.76
C VAL A 397 -8.27 -2.48 -20.01
N ASP A 398 -7.74 -3.37 -20.85
CA ASP A 398 -8.47 -3.90 -22.00
C ASP A 398 -9.52 -4.92 -21.51
N GLY A 399 -10.75 -4.78 -22.00
CA GLY A 399 -11.89 -5.64 -21.63
C GLY A 399 -12.51 -5.28 -20.28
N ASP A 400 -13.26 -6.23 -19.69
CA ASP A 400 -14.04 -6.04 -18.47
C ASP A 400 -13.44 -6.86 -17.31
N PRO A 401 -12.85 -6.21 -16.28
CA PRO A 401 -12.28 -6.89 -15.11
C PRO A 401 -13.34 -7.49 -14.18
N LEU A 402 -14.63 -7.13 -14.33
CA LEU A 402 -15.71 -7.74 -13.56
C LEU A 402 -16.10 -9.12 -14.15
N GLN A 403 -15.82 -9.36 -15.43
CA GLN A 403 -15.98 -10.66 -16.08
C GLN A 403 -14.73 -11.53 -15.98
N ASP A 404 -13.55 -10.91 -16.09
CA ASP A 404 -12.26 -11.59 -15.96
C ASP A 404 -11.28 -10.71 -15.17
N ILE A 405 -11.14 -10.99 -13.89
CA ILE A 405 -10.30 -10.22 -12.97
C ILE A 405 -8.82 -10.18 -13.37
N ARG A 406 -8.36 -11.16 -14.16
CA ARG A 406 -6.98 -11.22 -14.69
C ARG A 406 -6.65 -10.08 -15.65
N ARG A 407 -7.64 -9.32 -16.14
CA ARG A 407 -7.41 -8.10 -16.91
C ARG A 407 -6.56 -7.08 -16.13
N LEU A 408 -6.63 -7.11 -14.81
CA LEU A 408 -5.82 -6.26 -13.92
C LEU A 408 -4.33 -6.64 -13.91
N GLU A 409 -3.95 -7.84 -14.37
CA GLU A 409 -2.54 -8.26 -14.49
C GLU A 409 -1.79 -7.49 -15.60
N THR A 410 -2.53 -6.86 -16.53
CA THR A 410 -1.97 -6.08 -17.64
C THR A 410 -2.69 -4.74 -17.76
N VAL A 411 -2.22 -3.75 -16.99
CA VAL A 411 -2.75 -2.39 -17.04
C VAL A 411 -2.21 -1.68 -18.27
N ALA A 412 -3.09 -1.18 -19.14
CA ALA A 412 -2.75 -0.50 -20.38
C ALA A 412 -2.42 0.98 -20.18
N VAL A 413 -3.13 1.64 -19.26
CA VAL A 413 -2.98 3.07 -18.95
C VAL A 413 -2.87 3.28 -17.46
N VAL A 414 -1.94 4.13 -17.04
CA VAL A 414 -1.79 4.59 -15.65
C VAL A 414 -1.68 6.11 -15.65
N MET A 415 -2.56 6.74 -14.90
CA MET A 415 -2.52 8.17 -14.58
C MET A 415 -2.36 8.33 -13.06
N LYS A 416 -1.47 9.21 -12.64
CA LYS A 416 -1.28 9.57 -11.22
C LYS A 416 -1.29 11.08 -11.07
N GLY A 417 -2.20 11.60 -10.26
CA GLY A 417 -2.32 13.05 -10.04
C GLY A 417 -2.59 13.84 -11.33
N GLY A 418 -3.35 13.27 -12.28
CA GLY A 418 -3.65 13.90 -13.56
C GLY A 418 -2.59 13.74 -14.66
N GLU A 419 -1.43 13.14 -14.35
CA GLU A 419 -0.36 12.92 -15.32
C GLU A 419 -0.32 11.47 -15.77
N PHE A 420 -0.22 11.25 -17.09
CA PHE A 420 -0.03 9.91 -17.65
C PHE A 420 1.38 9.40 -17.38
N VAL A 421 1.49 8.30 -16.63
CA VAL A 421 2.75 7.59 -16.37
C VAL A 421 2.98 6.50 -17.41
N LYS A 422 1.89 5.89 -17.92
CA LYS A 422 1.92 4.81 -18.89
C LYS A 422 0.73 4.95 -19.85
N GLY A 423 0.94 4.70 -21.15
CA GLY A 423 -0.12 4.51 -22.14
C GLY A 423 -1.10 5.68 -22.33
N GLY A 424 -0.69 6.92 -22.10
CA GLY A 424 -1.49 8.11 -22.34
C GLY A 424 -1.90 8.24 -23.82
N ALA A 425 -3.00 8.97 -24.10
CA ALA A 425 -3.35 9.37 -25.46
C ALA A 425 -2.19 10.19 -26.04
N ARG A 426 -1.74 9.79 -27.23
CA ARG A 426 -0.75 10.53 -28.02
C ARG A 426 -1.38 11.76 -28.63
#